data_5358e8736ad412ebd91fba616ef5553c
#
_entry.id   5358e8736ad412ebd91fba616ef5553c
#
_cell.length_a   1.000
_cell.length_b   1.000
_cell.length_c   1.000
_cell.angle_alpha   90.00
_cell.angle_beta   90.00
_cell.angle_gamma   90.00
#
_symmetry.space_group_name_H-M   'P 1'
#
loop_
_entity.id
_entity.type
_entity.pdbx_description
1 polymer ?
#
loop_
_entity_poly.entity_id
_entity_poly.type
_entity_poly.pdbx_seq_one_letter_code
_entity_poly.pdbx_strand_id
1 'polypeptide(L)'
;MRLRFLGTGTSTGNPEVGCSCEVCTSTDKKDWRFRTSALIEVDGKYILIDCGPDFKMQMLETFKFSPFKALSGVLITHEHYDHVGGLDDLRIFCRSKQVVELYAEAYVAEAIQERIPYVFRENKYPGVPNLRMNQIENAPFFVNEIKITPIRLMHGNLPILGYRIGNLAYLTDLKTIPEEEYTKLQGLDVLIINALRAKEHITHETIDEALEQIKKIKPKKAYFTHMSHTFGLHEEQQKMLPENVFVAYDGLEIYV
;
A
#
# COMPACT_ATOMS: atom_id res chain seq x y z
N MET A 1 -4.67 -0.23 17.14
CA MET A 1 -4.09 0.20 15.85
C MET A 1 -5.21 0.47 14.88
N ARG A 2 -5.11 1.51 14.03
CA ARG A 2 -6.09 1.85 12.99
C ARG A 2 -5.37 1.86 11.63
N LEU A 3 -6.00 1.30 10.61
CA LEU A 3 -5.56 1.43 9.22
C LEU A 3 -6.64 2.13 8.42
N ARG A 4 -6.25 3.12 7.61
CA ARG A 4 -7.07 3.76 6.58
C ARG A 4 -6.53 3.39 5.19
N PHE A 5 -7.39 2.84 4.34
CA PHE A 5 -7.09 2.65 2.93
C PHE A 5 -7.11 4.02 2.23
N LEU A 6 -5.98 4.45 1.71
CA LEU A 6 -5.85 5.71 0.97
C LEU A 6 -6.19 5.53 -0.50
N GLY A 7 -5.86 4.38 -1.04
CA GLY A 7 -6.18 3.93 -2.37
C GLY A 7 -6.21 2.41 -2.43
N THR A 8 -7.08 1.86 -3.26
CA THR A 8 -7.32 0.43 -3.38
C THR A 8 -7.25 -0.07 -4.82
N GLY A 9 -6.91 0.79 -5.76
CA GLY A 9 -6.79 0.50 -7.18
C GLY A 9 -5.38 0.08 -7.59
N THR A 10 -5.29 -0.59 -8.73
CA THR A 10 -4.06 -0.95 -9.42
C THR A 10 -3.38 0.27 -10.05
N SER A 11 -2.31 0.06 -10.82
CA SER A 11 -1.43 1.10 -11.39
C SER A 11 -2.13 2.18 -12.24
N THR A 12 -3.29 1.88 -12.83
CA THR A 12 -4.08 2.86 -13.59
C THR A 12 -5.11 3.59 -12.73
N GLY A 13 -5.43 3.07 -11.54
CA GLY A 13 -6.57 3.48 -10.75
C GLY A 13 -7.91 3.12 -11.41
N ASN A 14 -9.02 3.49 -10.78
CA ASN A 14 -10.36 3.37 -11.33
C ASN A 14 -11.11 4.69 -11.12
N PRO A 15 -11.81 5.24 -12.14
CA PRO A 15 -11.92 4.77 -13.51
C PRO A 15 -10.60 4.89 -14.30
N GLU A 16 -10.39 4.00 -15.25
CA GLU A 16 -9.27 4.08 -16.17
C GLU A 16 -9.57 5.06 -17.30
N VAL A 17 -8.58 5.86 -17.66
CA VAL A 17 -8.73 6.90 -18.70
C VAL A 17 -9.11 6.27 -20.04
N GLY A 18 -10.22 6.72 -20.62
CA GLY A 18 -10.73 6.25 -21.90
C GLY A 18 -11.54 4.95 -21.84
N CYS A 19 -11.70 4.33 -20.67
CA CYS A 19 -12.51 3.13 -20.49
C CYS A 19 -13.97 3.47 -20.25
N SER A 20 -14.88 2.78 -20.93
CA SER A 20 -16.34 2.93 -20.80
C SER A 20 -17.03 1.69 -20.21
N CYS A 21 -16.29 0.81 -19.55
CA CYS A 21 -16.88 -0.35 -18.89
C CYS A 21 -17.75 0.03 -17.71
N GLU A 22 -18.54 -0.92 -17.21
CA GLU A 22 -19.47 -0.73 -16.12
C GLU A 22 -18.81 -0.15 -14.85
N VAL A 23 -17.64 -0.63 -14.45
CA VAL A 23 -16.88 -0.12 -13.30
C VAL A 23 -16.40 1.31 -13.53
N CYS A 24 -15.85 1.61 -14.71
CA CYS A 24 -15.31 2.94 -15.01
C CYS A 24 -16.40 4.01 -15.21
N THR A 25 -17.64 3.60 -15.46
CA THR A 25 -18.81 4.50 -15.58
C THR A 25 -19.73 4.47 -14.36
N SER A 26 -19.36 3.70 -13.33
CA SER A 26 -20.12 3.59 -12.09
C SER A 26 -20.21 4.94 -11.37
N THR A 27 -21.36 5.19 -10.76
CA THR A 27 -21.60 6.35 -9.88
C THR A 27 -21.36 6.02 -8.40
N ASP A 28 -21.15 4.75 -8.06
CA ASP A 28 -20.78 4.34 -6.71
C ASP A 28 -19.32 4.76 -6.44
N LYS A 29 -19.13 5.51 -5.36
CA LYS A 29 -17.80 5.97 -4.94
C LYS A 29 -16.86 4.83 -4.53
N LYS A 30 -17.38 3.67 -4.17
CA LYS A 30 -16.57 2.48 -3.85
C LYS A 30 -15.94 1.83 -5.07
N ASP A 31 -16.41 2.13 -6.28
CA ASP A 31 -15.80 1.70 -7.54
C ASP A 31 -14.70 2.65 -8.02
N TRP A 32 -14.62 3.85 -7.42
CA TRP A 32 -13.58 4.82 -7.69
C TRP A 32 -12.38 4.56 -6.76
N ARG A 33 -11.20 4.30 -7.35
CA ARG A 33 -10.03 3.83 -6.60
C ARG A 33 -8.79 4.59 -7.02
N PHE A 34 -8.19 5.31 -6.09
CA PHE A 34 -6.82 5.80 -6.22
C PHE A 34 -5.85 4.62 -6.22
N ARG A 35 -4.60 4.84 -6.73
CA ARG A 35 -3.54 3.84 -6.65
C ARG A 35 -3.28 3.45 -5.21
N THR A 36 -2.91 2.19 -5.03
CA THR A 36 -2.86 1.56 -3.72
C THR A 36 -1.90 2.26 -2.76
N SER A 37 -2.39 2.52 -1.56
CA SER A 37 -1.62 3.06 -0.43
C SER A 37 -2.44 2.91 0.85
N ALA A 38 -1.78 2.85 2.01
CA ALA A 38 -2.44 2.78 3.30
C ALA A 38 -1.75 3.65 4.35
N LEU A 39 -2.53 4.23 5.25
CA LEU A 39 -2.06 4.96 6.42
C LEU A 39 -2.40 4.17 7.68
N ILE A 40 -1.36 3.84 8.46
CA ILE A 40 -1.49 3.09 9.70
C ILE A 40 -1.20 4.02 10.88
N GLU A 41 -2.09 4.04 11.85
CA GLU A 41 -1.92 4.75 13.11
C GLU A 41 -1.73 3.76 14.26
N VAL A 42 -0.63 3.92 14.98
CA VAL A 42 -0.30 3.17 16.20
C VAL A 42 0.07 4.19 17.28
N ASP A 43 -0.73 4.28 18.34
CA ASP A 43 -0.48 5.16 19.48
C ASP A 43 -0.17 6.62 19.10
N GLY A 44 -0.94 7.16 18.14
CA GLY A 44 -0.79 8.53 17.63
C GLY A 44 0.41 8.73 16.68
N LYS A 45 1.11 7.68 16.31
CA LYS A 45 2.19 7.67 15.31
C LYS A 45 1.66 7.16 13.99
N TYR A 46 2.03 7.82 12.89
CA TYR A 46 1.49 7.55 11.56
C TYR A 46 2.57 6.96 10.65
N ILE A 47 2.31 5.78 10.09
CA ILE A 47 3.15 5.10 9.11
C ILE A 47 2.37 5.04 7.80
N LEU A 48 2.99 5.52 6.73
CA LEU A 48 2.46 5.41 5.37
C LEU A 48 3.07 4.16 4.71
N ILE A 49 2.24 3.37 4.03
CA ILE A 49 2.71 2.32 3.12
C ILE A 49 2.47 2.80 1.69
N ASP A 50 3.54 2.96 0.94
CA ASP A 50 3.62 3.50 -0.41
C ASP A 50 3.11 4.94 -0.54
N CYS A 51 3.68 5.68 -1.49
CA CYS A 51 3.36 7.07 -1.78
C CYS A 51 3.25 7.24 -3.29
N GLY A 52 2.12 6.80 -3.84
CA GLY A 52 1.81 6.87 -5.26
C GLY A 52 1.43 8.28 -5.73
N PRO A 53 1.20 8.48 -7.04
CA PRO A 53 0.93 9.79 -7.63
C PRO A 53 -0.38 10.45 -7.17
N ASP A 54 -1.27 9.69 -6.54
CA ASP A 54 -2.53 10.18 -5.98
C ASP A 54 -2.39 10.70 -4.55
N PHE A 55 -1.20 10.65 -3.95
CA PHE A 55 -0.92 11.00 -2.55
C PHE A 55 -1.54 12.35 -2.13
N LYS A 56 -1.42 13.38 -2.98
CA LYS A 56 -2.03 14.68 -2.69
C LYS A 56 -3.55 14.59 -2.48
N MET A 57 -4.26 13.88 -3.35
CA MET A 57 -5.71 13.74 -3.24
C MET A 57 -6.10 12.86 -2.05
N GLN A 58 -5.35 11.77 -1.83
CA GLN A 58 -5.50 10.88 -0.69
C GLN A 58 -5.35 11.63 0.64
N MET A 59 -4.38 12.54 0.74
CA MET A 59 -4.17 13.36 1.94
C MET A 59 -5.26 14.42 2.11
N LEU A 60 -5.71 15.05 1.04
CA LEU A 60 -6.82 16.01 1.11
C LEU A 60 -8.09 15.35 1.65
N GLU A 61 -8.41 14.14 1.21
CA GLU A 61 -9.56 13.38 1.73
C GLU A 61 -9.33 12.95 3.20
N THR A 62 -8.12 12.51 3.53
CA THR A 62 -7.80 12.06 4.89
C THR A 62 -7.87 13.20 5.89
N PHE A 63 -7.33 14.37 5.56
CA PHE A 63 -7.27 15.52 6.47
C PHE A 63 -8.64 16.16 6.78
N LYS A 64 -9.66 15.90 5.96
CA LYS A 64 -11.04 16.28 6.29
C LYS A 64 -11.53 15.64 7.59
N PHE A 65 -11.06 14.44 7.90
CA PHE A 65 -11.58 13.62 8.99
C PHE A 65 -10.54 13.35 10.09
N SER A 66 -9.27 13.27 9.75
CA SER A 66 -8.20 12.86 10.67
C SER A 66 -6.89 13.62 10.36
N PRO A 67 -6.80 14.93 10.70
CA PRO A 67 -5.59 15.69 10.46
C PRO A 67 -4.45 15.25 11.39
N PHE A 68 -3.25 15.11 10.85
CA PHE A 68 -2.02 14.84 11.59
C PHE A 68 -0.87 15.72 11.09
N LYS A 69 0.22 15.86 11.89
CA LYS A 69 1.29 16.83 11.60
C LYS A 69 2.55 16.21 11.02
N ALA A 70 2.78 14.94 11.27
CA ALA A 70 4.02 14.26 10.90
C ALA A 70 3.77 12.79 10.58
N LEU A 71 4.59 12.25 9.67
CA LEU A 71 4.74 10.82 9.45
C LEU A 71 5.92 10.31 10.28
N SER A 72 5.73 9.19 10.94
CA SER A 72 6.82 8.46 11.64
C SER A 72 7.73 7.76 10.66
N GLY A 73 7.20 7.36 9.50
CA GLY A 73 7.94 6.74 8.42
C GLY A 73 7.06 6.41 7.23
N VAL A 74 7.70 6.21 6.09
CA VAL A 74 7.09 5.71 4.85
C VAL A 74 7.75 4.39 4.50
N LEU A 75 6.98 3.32 4.45
CA LEU A 75 7.43 1.99 4.05
C LEU A 75 7.17 1.83 2.56
N ILE A 76 8.20 1.56 1.78
CA ILE A 76 8.07 1.37 0.33
C ILE A 76 8.15 -0.12 0.00
N THR A 77 7.15 -0.61 -0.70
CA THR A 77 7.07 -2.02 -1.10
C THR A 77 8.00 -2.33 -2.27
N HIS A 78 7.99 -1.49 -3.30
CA HIS A 78 8.83 -1.60 -4.49
C HIS A 78 8.84 -0.29 -5.30
N GLU A 79 9.61 -0.24 -6.41
CA GLU A 79 9.92 1.00 -7.14
C GLU A 79 8.92 1.39 -8.24
N HIS A 80 7.83 0.65 -8.46
CA HIS A 80 6.86 1.02 -9.48
C HIS A 80 6.23 2.40 -9.22
N TYR A 81 5.89 3.10 -10.31
CA TYR A 81 5.45 4.50 -10.25
C TYR A 81 4.21 4.71 -9.37
N ASP A 82 3.27 3.79 -9.43
CA ASP A 82 2.04 3.83 -8.63
C ASP A 82 2.27 3.71 -7.12
N HIS A 83 3.47 3.25 -6.69
CA HIS A 83 3.88 3.15 -5.29
C HIS A 83 4.84 4.27 -4.85
N VAL A 84 5.54 4.94 -5.79
CA VAL A 84 6.57 5.93 -5.42
C VAL A 84 6.40 7.29 -6.11
N GLY A 85 5.46 7.42 -7.06
CA GLY A 85 5.31 8.61 -7.89
C GLY A 85 4.91 9.89 -7.16
N GLY A 86 4.43 9.80 -5.92
CA GLY A 86 4.02 10.91 -5.06
C GLY A 86 5.05 11.35 -4.02
N LEU A 87 6.24 10.75 -3.97
CA LEU A 87 7.25 11.03 -2.94
C LEU A 87 7.64 12.49 -2.82
N ASP A 88 7.61 13.26 -3.92
CA ASP A 88 7.89 14.69 -3.87
C ASP A 88 6.83 15.48 -3.09
N ASP A 89 5.57 15.03 -3.09
CA ASP A 89 4.48 15.66 -2.34
C ASP A 89 4.60 15.48 -0.82
N LEU A 90 5.49 14.61 -0.34
CA LEU A 90 5.82 14.50 1.10
C LEU A 90 6.42 15.79 1.67
N ARG A 91 6.77 16.76 0.82
CA ARG A 91 7.26 18.10 1.23
C ARG A 91 6.35 18.81 2.24
N ILE A 92 5.06 18.51 2.23
CA ILE A 92 4.11 19.08 3.20
C ILE A 92 4.44 18.70 4.64
N PHE A 93 5.04 17.53 4.85
CA PHE A 93 5.50 17.01 6.14
C PHE A 93 6.95 17.41 6.47
N CYS A 94 7.67 18.06 5.54
CA CYS A 94 9.04 18.54 5.76
C CYS A 94 9.11 20.00 6.25
N ARG A 95 7.97 20.60 6.55
CA ARG A 95 7.91 21.98 7.07
C ARG A 95 8.65 22.07 8.41
N SER A 96 9.22 23.24 8.72
CA SER A 96 10.00 23.47 9.95
C SER A 96 11.24 22.55 10.08
N LYS A 97 11.86 22.19 8.94
CA LYS A 97 13.05 21.33 8.87
C LYS A 97 12.82 19.89 9.33
N GLN A 98 11.58 19.44 9.41
CA GLN A 98 11.30 18.04 9.68
C GLN A 98 11.84 17.15 8.55
N VAL A 99 12.30 15.96 8.91
CA VAL A 99 12.75 14.92 7.97
C VAL A 99 11.67 13.87 7.89
N VAL A 100 11.33 13.44 6.68
CA VAL A 100 10.48 12.26 6.47
C VAL A 100 11.39 11.07 6.18
N GLU A 101 11.30 10.06 7.02
CA GLU A 101 12.08 8.82 6.91
C GLU A 101 11.42 7.86 5.93
N LEU A 102 12.15 7.45 4.89
CA LEU A 102 11.76 6.42 3.93
C LEU A 102 12.47 5.12 4.27
N TYR A 103 11.79 4.00 4.18
CA TYR A 103 12.34 2.66 4.42
C TYR A 103 12.11 1.82 3.17
N ALA A 104 13.18 1.36 2.53
CA ALA A 104 13.13 0.61 1.28
C ALA A 104 14.33 -0.34 1.16
N GLU A 105 14.19 -1.42 0.39
CA GLU A 105 15.33 -2.24 0.02
C GLU A 105 16.33 -1.47 -0.86
N ALA A 106 17.57 -1.91 -0.89
CA ALA A 106 18.67 -1.20 -1.56
C ALA A 106 18.34 -0.87 -3.03
N TYR A 107 17.86 -1.84 -3.81
CA TYR A 107 17.53 -1.63 -5.23
C TYR A 107 16.38 -0.64 -5.42
N VAL A 108 15.37 -0.63 -4.51
CA VAL A 108 14.27 0.34 -4.51
C VAL A 108 14.77 1.73 -4.17
N ALA A 109 15.67 1.83 -3.17
CA ALA A 109 16.29 3.08 -2.77
C ALA A 109 17.09 3.71 -3.93
N GLU A 110 17.86 2.91 -4.66
CA GLU A 110 18.60 3.33 -5.85
C GLU A 110 17.65 3.84 -6.94
N ALA A 111 16.62 3.09 -7.29
CA ALA A 111 15.62 3.49 -8.29
C ALA A 111 14.88 4.80 -7.92
N ILE A 112 14.57 5.02 -6.63
CA ILE A 112 13.97 6.28 -6.16
C ILE A 112 14.97 7.42 -6.29
N GLN A 113 16.25 7.23 -5.90
CA GLN A 113 17.27 8.25 -5.99
C GLN A 113 17.58 8.66 -7.45
N GLU A 114 17.54 7.71 -8.38
CA GLU A 114 17.65 7.97 -9.82
C GLU A 114 16.46 8.74 -10.36
N ARG A 115 15.25 8.45 -9.89
CA ARG A 115 13.99 9.07 -10.36
C ARG A 115 13.84 10.52 -9.90
N ILE A 116 14.22 10.83 -8.64
CA ILE A 116 14.13 12.18 -8.04
C ILE A 116 15.47 12.63 -7.45
N PRO A 117 16.56 12.70 -8.25
CA PRO A 117 17.91 12.90 -7.74
C PRO A 117 18.08 14.23 -7.00
N TYR A 118 17.29 15.27 -7.35
CA TYR A 118 17.37 16.58 -6.71
C TYR A 118 16.99 16.54 -5.22
N VAL A 119 16.21 15.54 -4.79
CA VAL A 119 15.80 15.34 -3.39
C VAL A 119 16.96 14.86 -2.51
N PHE A 120 17.90 14.12 -3.09
CA PHE A 120 18.99 13.45 -2.35
C PHE A 120 20.36 14.13 -2.51
N ARG A 121 20.45 15.25 -3.26
CA ARG A 121 21.71 16.02 -3.40
C ARG A 121 22.10 16.68 -2.08
N GLU A 122 23.40 16.86 -1.85
CA GLU A 122 23.93 17.56 -0.68
C GLU A 122 23.45 19.00 -0.62
N ASN A 123 23.55 19.75 -1.75
CA ASN A 123 23.12 21.13 -1.86
C ASN A 123 21.70 21.19 -2.46
N LYS A 124 20.69 21.14 -1.58
CA LYS A 124 19.27 21.19 -1.97
C LYS A 124 18.78 22.62 -2.16
N TYR A 125 17.98 22.85 -3.19
CA TYR A 125 17.25 24.09 -3.35
C TYR A 125 16.20 24.25 -2.23
N PRO A 126 15.97 25.45 -1.67
CA PRO A 126 14.90 25.68 -0.70
C PRO A 126 13.53 25.26 -1.25
N GLY A 127 12.79 24.44 -0.48
CA GLY A 127 11.48 23.93 -0.88
C GLY A 127 11.49 22.49 -1.44
N VAL A 128 12.67 21.92 -1.68
CA VAL A 128 12.81 20.48 -1.95
C VAL A 128 12.45 19.69 -0.68
N PRO A 129 11.70 18.56 -0.78
CA PRO A 129 11.38 17.75 0.39
C PRO A 129 12.63 17.25 1.09
N ASN A 130 12.59 17.22 2.42
CA ASN A 130 13.68 16.70 3.24
C ASN A 130 13.41 15.24 3.56
N LEU A 131 13.78 14.35 2.63
CA LEU A 131 13.63 12.92 2.75
C LEU A 131 14.96 12.27 3.14
N ARG A 132 14.91 11.29 4.03
CA ARG A 132 16.04 10.44 4.39
C ARG A 132 15.73 9.01 4.02
N MET A 133 16.62 8.38 3.26
CA MET A 133 16.50 6.99 2.85
C MET A 133 17.19 6.09 3.88
N ASN A 134 16.43 5.16 4.44
CA ASN A 134 16.90 4.10 5.31
C ASN A 134 16.79 2.78 4.53
N GLN A 135 17.93 2.19 4.17
CA GLN A 135 17.93 0.89 3.53
C GLN A 135 17.61 -0.19 4.55
N ILE A 136 16.68 -1.07 4.17
CA ILE A 136 16.24 -2.21 4.98
C ILE A 136 16.47 -3.52 4.22
N GLU A 137 16.51 -4.59 4.98
CA GLU A 137 16.54 -5.96 4.48
C GLU A 137 15.23 -6.69 4.84
N ASN A 138 15.06 -7.92 4.39
CA ASN A 138 13.93 -8.78 4.78
C ASN A 138 14.08 -9.30 6.24
N ALA A 139 14.39 -8.39 7.17
CA ALA A 139 14.56 -8.65 8.60
C ALA A 139 13.79 -7.61 9.43
N PRO A 140 13.28 -7.97 10.61
CA PRO A 140 12.54 -7.03 11.44
C PRO A 140 13.37 -5.79 11.80
N PHE A 141 12.73 -4.61 11.70
CA PHE A 141 13.30 -3.33 12.09
C PHE A 141 12.27 -2.49 12.87
N PHE A 142 12.66 -1.30 13.30
CA PHE A 142 11.78 -0.41 14.07
C PHE A 142 11.63 0.95 13.38
N VAL A 143 10.39 1.42 13.31
CA VAL A 143 10.07 2.81 13.01
C VAL A 143 9.62 3.45 14.33
N ASN A 144 10.48 4.29 14.91
CA ASN A 144 10.38 4.65 16.33
C ASN A 144 10.34 3.34 17.19
N GLU A 145 9.32 3.17 18.04
CA GLU A 145 9.15 1.97 18.85
C GLU A 145 8.24 0.91 18.20
N ILE A 146 7.76 1.16 16.97
CA ILE A 146 6.86 0.25 16.26
C ILE A 146 7.70 -0.77 15.50
N LYS A 147 7.54 -2.05 15.86
CA LYS A 147 8.20 -3.15 15.16
C LYS A 147 7.54 -3.39 13.82
N ILE A 148 8.34 -3.38 12.77
CA ILE A 148 7.96 -3.70 11.39
C ILE A 148 8.63 -5.02 11.02
N THR A 149 7.87 -5.96 10.50
CA THR A 149 8.39 -7.23 9.98
C THR A 149 8.14 -7.26 8.47
N PRO A 150 9.19 -7.11 7.65
CA PRO A 150 9.08 -7.28 6.20
C PRO A 150 8.75 -8.73 5.85
N ILE A 151 8.01 -8.89 4.77
CA ILE A 151 7.60 -10.18 4.22
C ILE A 151 8.01 -10.18 2.76
N ARG A 152 8.86 -11.13 2.36
CA ARG A 152 9.24 -11.30 0.97
C ARG A 152 8.04 -11.76 0.15
N LEU A 153 7.75 -11.05 -0.92
CA LEU A 153 6.74 -11.37 -1.91
C LEU A 153 7.40 -11.40 -3.29
N MET A 154 6.77 -12.08 -4.23
CA MET A 154 7.22 -12.09 -5.62
C MET A 154 6.15 -11.47 -6.52
N HIS A 155 6.51 -10.39 -7.19
CA HIS A 155 5.71 -9.73 -8.22
C HIS A 155 6.16 -10.25 -9.60
N GLY A 156 5.64 -11.39 -10.03
CA GLY A 156 6.27 -12.17 -11.08
C GLY A 156 7.67 -12.62 -10.64
N ASN A 157 8.70 -12.14 -11.34
CA ASN A 157 10.10 -12.42 -11.01
C ASN A 157 10.75 -11.33 -10.13
N LEU A 158 10.05 -10.22 -9.88
CA LEU A 158 10.56 -9.12 -9.07
C LEU A 158 10.34 -9.42 -7.59
N PRO A 159 11.40 -9.51 -6.75
CA PRO A 159 11.23 -9.62 -5.31
C PRO A 159 10.80 -8.25 -4.75
N ILE A 160 9.72 -8.22 -3.97
CA ILE A 160 9.17 -7.03 -3.33
C ILE A 160 8.92 -7.28 -1.85
N LEU A 161 8.55 -6.25 -1.09
CA LEU A 161 8.21 -6.38 0.33
C LEU A 161 6.73 -6.08 0.59
N GLY A 162 6.09 -6.97 1.35
CA GLY A 162 4.95 -6.63 2.19
C GLY A 162 5.41 -6.33 3.61
N TYR A 163 4.51 -5.88 4.47
CA TYR A 163 4.83 -5.48 5.83
C TYR A 163 3.83 -6.01 6.84
N ARG A 164 4.34 -6.56 7.95
CA ARG A 164 3.55 -6.91 9.13
C ARG A 164 3.82 -5.91 10.25
N ILE A 165 2.75 -5.41 10.86
CA ILE A 165 2.76 -4.53 12.03
C ILE A 165 1.80 -5.13 13.07
N GLY A 166 2.32 -5.64 14.17
CA GLY A 166 1.51 -6.39 15.13
C GLY A 166 0.80 -7.59 14.49
N ASN A 167 -0.52 -7.62 14.56
CA ASN A 167 -1.37 -8.66 13.97
C ASN A 167 -2.00 -8.26 12.64
N LEU A 168 -1.49 -7.21 11.99
CA LEU A 168 -1.89 -6.79 10.65
C LEU A 168 -0.76 -7.08 9.67
N ALA A 169 -1.07 -7.66 8.51
CA ALA A 169 -0.16 -7.76 7.37
C ALA A 169 -0.76 -7.06 6.14
N TYR A 170 0.09 -6.30 5.43
CA TYR A 170 -0.24 -5.60 4.19
C TYR A 170 0.61 -6.17 3.06
N LEU A 171 -0.04 -6.87 2.13
CA LEU A 171 0.59 -7.57 1.01
C LEU A 171 -0.03 -7.04 -0.29
N THR A 172 0.71 -6.23 -1.04
CA THR A 172 0.27 -5.71 -2.33
C THR A 172 1.14 -6.26 -3.45
N ASP A 173 0.65 -6.26 -4.67
CA ASP A 173 1.38 -6.59 -5.92
C ASP A 173 2.02 -7.99 -5.97
N LEU A 174 1.59 -8.87 -5.12
CA LEU A 174 2.13 -10.21 -5.09
C LEU A 174 1.52 -11.12 -6.18
N LYS A 175 2.35 -12.02 -6.70
CA LYS A 175 1.93 -13.20 -7.46
C LYS A 175 2.15 -14.47 -6.65
N THR A 176 3.24 -14.54 -5.88
CA THR A 176 3.52 -15.68 -5.01
C THR A 176 4.20 -15.24 -3.70
N ILE A 177 4.03 -16.08 -2.68
CA ILE A 177 4.69 -15.93 -1.38
C ILE A 177 5.65 -17.10 -1.22
N PRO A 178 6.98 -16.86 -1.02
CA PRO A 178 7.93 -17.91 -0.70
C PRO A 178 7.51 -18.70 0.55
N GLU A 179 7.73 -20.01 0.55
CA GLU A 179 7.18 -20.90 1.59
C GLU A 179 7.65 -20.53 3.01
N GLU A 180 8.90 -20.11 3.15
CA GLU A 180 9.49 -19.66 4.42
C GLU A 180 8.79 -18.44 5.02
N GLU A 181 8.20 -17.59 4.21
CA GLU A 181 7.55 -16.35 4.64
C GLU A 181 6.21 -16.57 5.36
N TYR A 182 5.55 -17.71 5.14
CA TYR A 182 4.28 -18.02 5.82
C TYR A 182 4.42 -18.08 7.34
N THR A 183 5.61 -18.32 7.85
CA THR A 183 5.87 -18.27 9.30
C THR A 183 5.63 -16.88 9.88
N LYS A 184 5.92 -15.83 9.11
CA LYS A 184 5.68 -14.43 9.47
C LYS A 184 4.21 -14.04 9.37
N LEU A 185 3.37 -14.84 8.71
CA LEU A 185 1.95 -14.57 8.47
C LEU A 185 1.01 -15.32 9.44
N GLN A 186 1.56 -16.02 10.43
CA GLN A 186 0.75 -16.73 11.41
C GLN A 186 0.12 -15.79 12.44
N GLY A 187 -1.13 -16.11 12.86
CA GLY A 187 -1.82 -15.40 13.94
C GLY A 187 -2.25 -13.96 13.60
N LEU A 188 -2.56 -13.69 12.34
CA LEU A 188 -3.05 -12.38 11.92
C LEU A 188 -4.52 -12.17 12.31
N ASP A 189 -4.81 -11.00 12.84
CA ASP A 189 -6.19 -10.52 12.97
C ASP A 189 -6.71 -9.98 11.63
N VAL A 190 -5.84 -9.28 10.89
CA VAL A 190 -6.17 -8.68 9.61
C VAL A 190 -5.08 -8.96 8.57
N LEU A 191 -5.51 -9.44 7.41
CA LEU A 191 -4.69 -9.55 6.20
C LEU A 191 -5.24 -8.59 5.13
N ILE A 192 -4.37 -7.74 4.59
CA ILE A 192 -4.65 -6.98 3.37
C ILE A 192 -3.84 -7.64 2.26
N ILE A 193 -4.50 -8.01 1.16
CA ILE A 193 -3.88 -8.76 0.07
C ILE A 193 -4.40 -8.27 -1.27
N ASN A 194 -3.55 -8.26 -2.31
CA ASN A 194 -4.04 -7.89 -3.62
C ASN A 194 -4.95 -8.98 -4.22
N ALA A 195 -5.95 -8.53 -4.97
CA ALA A 195 -6.76 -9.37 -5.84
C ALA A 195 -7.07 -8.56 -7.09
N LEU A 196 -6.26 -8.71 -8.13
CA LEU A 196 -6.32 -7.82 -9.29
C LEU A 196 -7.65 -7.92 -10.03
N ARG A 197 -8.09 -9.15 -10.33
CA ARG A 197 -9.28 -9.49 -11.13
C ARG A 197 -9.52 -11.01 -11.13
N ALA A 198 -10.63 -11.46 -11.71
CA ALA A 198 -10.91 -12.90 -11.85
C ALA A 198 -10.01 -13.58 -12.90
N LYS A 199 -9.66 -12.86 -14.00
CA LYS A 199 -8.85 -13.40 -15.08
C LYS A 199 -7.36 -13.41 -14.71
N GLU A 200 -6.65 -14.49 -15.05
CA GLU A 200 -5.23 -14.68 -14.80
C GLU A 200 -4.37 -13.47 -15.21
N HIS A 201 -3.32 -13.22 -14.41
CA HIS A 201 -2.30 -12.22 -14.63
C HIS A 201 -0.92 -12.79 -14.31
N ILE A 202 0.11 -12.32 -15.04
CA ILE A 202 1.47 -12.85 -14.92
C ILE A 202 2.13 -12.45 -13.58
N THR A 203 1.82 -11.26 -13.07
CA THR A 203 2.52 -10.66 -11.94
C THR A 203 1.66 -10.45 -10.71
N HIS A 204 0.34 -10.56 -10.81
CA HIS A 204 -0.59 -10.38 -9.70
C HIS A 204 -1.47 -11.60 -9.49
N GLU A 205 -1.95 -11.77 -8.27
CA GLU A 205 -2.96 -12.79 -7.96
C GLU A 205 -4.33 -12.40 -8.53
N THR A 206 -5.06 -13.44 -8.95
CA THR A 206 -6.50 -13.39 -9.19
C THR A 206 -7.27 -13.40 -7.87
N ILE A 207 -8.58 -13.20 -7.95
CA ILE A 207 -9.48 -13.34 -6.79
C ILE A 207 -9.35 -14.74 -6.18
N ASP A 208 -9.38 -15.79 -7.02
CA ASP A 208 -9.31 -17.17 -6.54
C ASP A 208 -7.96 -17.51 -5.91
N GLU A 209 -6.83 -17.06 -6.51
CA GLU A 209 -5.50 -17.23 -5.95
C GLU A 209 -5.39 -16.53 -4.59
N ALA A 210 -5.89 -15.30 -4.46
CA ALA A 210 -5.91 -14.58 -3.19
C ALA A 210 -6.76 -15.28 -2.12
N LEU A 211 -7.89 -15.88 -2.50
CA LEU A 211 -8.72 -16.69 -1.60
C LEU A 211 -7.98 -17.95 -1.12
N GLU A 212 -7.17 -18.59 -1.97
CA GLU A 212 -6.33 -19.73 -1.55
C GLU A 212 -5.25 -19.29 -0.55
N GLN A 213 -4.64 -18.10 -0.74
CA GLN A 213 -3.72 -17.54 0.25
C GLN A 213 -4.41 -17.31 1.59
N ILE A 214 -5.61 -16.73 1.58
CA ILE A 214 -6.39 -16.50 2.79
C ILE A 214 -6.68 -17.81 3.53
N LYS A 215 -7.05 -18.87 2.80
CA LYS A 215 -7.26 -20.21 3.39
C LYS A 215 -5.99 -20.80 4.03
N LYS A 216 -4.82 -20.55 3.43
CA LYS A 216 -3.52 -21.01 3.94
C LYS A 216 -3.07 -20.20 5.17
N ILE A 217 -3.20 -18.87 5.13
CA ILE A 217 -2.77 -17.94 6.19
C ILE A 217 -3.73 -17.93 7.38
N LYS A 218 -5.03 -18.07 7.14
CA LYS A 218 -6.13 -18.10 8.12
C LYS A 218 -6.20 -16.86 9.02
N PRO A 219 -6.24 -15.63 8.45
CA PRO A 219 -6.48 -14.44 9.24
C PRO A 219 -7.93 -14.43 9.78
N LYS A 220 -8.21 -13.63 10.83
CA LYS A 220 -9.59 -13.44 11.30
C LYS A 220 -10.44 -12.70 10.26
N LYS A 221 -9.84 -11.70 9.57
CA LYS A 221 -10.45 -10.94 8.47
C LYS A 221 -9.43 -10.70 7.37
N ALA A 222 -9.90 -10.67 6.13
CA ALA A 222 -9.07 -10.31 4.98
C ALA A 222 -9.72 -9.18 4.17
N TYR A 223 -8.90 -8.31 3.56
CA TYR A 223 -9.36 -7.21 2.72
C TYR A 223 -8.62 -7.23 1.40
N PHE A 224 -9.35 -7.21 0.30
CA PHE A 224 -8.78 -7.09 -1.03
C PHE A 224 -8.40 -5.65 -1.35
N THR A 225 -7.22 -5.47 -1.94
CA THR A 225 -6.68 -4.20 -2.45
C THR A 225 -6.07 -4.39 -3.83
N HIS A 226 -5.54 -3.33 -4.44
CA HIS A 226 -4.88 -3.32 -5.74
C HIS A 226 -5.75 -3.88 -6.88
N MET A 227 -7.03 -3.49 -6.89
CA MET A 227 -8.03 -3.99 -7.83
C MET A 227 -8.04 -3.17 -9.12
N SER A 228 -8.15 -3.85 -10.26
CA SER A 228 -8.35 -3.21 -11.56
C SER A 228 -9.83 -2.96 -11.85
N HIS A 229 -10.15 -2.18 -12.89
CA HIS A 229 -11.52 -2.00 -13.35
C HIS A 229 -12.19 -3.30 -13.82
N THR A 230 -11.41 -4.35 -14.12
CA THR A 230 -11.91 -5.68 -14.50
C THR A 230 -12.09 -6.61 -13.30
N PHE A 231 -11.91 -6.12 -12.07
CA PHE A 231 -12.29 -6.82 -10.84
C PHE A 231 -13.81 -7.00 -10.74
N GLY A 232 -14.57 -6.00 -11.21
CA GLY A 232 -16.02 -5.93 -11.14
C GLY A 232 -16.52 -4.87 -10.16
N LEU A 233 -17.83 -4.66 -10.13
CA LEU A 233 -18.48 -3.70 -9.21
C LEU A 233 -18.31 -4.12 -7.75
N HIS A 234 -18.00 -3.15 -6.89
CA HIS A 234 -17.72 -3.37 -5.46
C HIS A 234 -18.80 -4.20 -4.76
N GLU A 235 -20.05 -3.80 -4.89
CA GLU A 235 -21.14 -4.46 -4.19
C GLU A 235 -21.45 -5.88 -4.70
N GLU A 236 -21.25 -6.12 -5.98
CA GLU A 236 -21.44 -7.44 -6.58
C GLU A 236 -20.35 -8.40 -6.14
N GLN A 237 -19.09 -7.97 -6.21
CA GLN A 237 -17.96 -8.77 -5.76
C GLN A 237 -18.06 -9.08 -4.27
N GLN A 238 -18.44 -8.10 -3.45
CA GLN A 238 -18.59 -8.32 -2.00
C GLN A 238 -19.62 -9.42 -1.68
N LYS A 239 -20.70 -9.52 -2.43
CA LYS A 239 -21.72 -10.58 -2.22
C LYS A 239 -21.24 -11.99 -2.53
N MET A 240 -20.20 -12.12 -3.36
CA MET A 240 -19.64 -13.42 -3.77
C MET A 240 -18.53 -13.92 -2.85
N LEU A 241 -18.01 -13.07 -1.97
CA LEU A 241 -16.89 -13.41 -1.09
C LEU A 241 -17.33 -14.15 0.19
N PRO A 242 -16.44 -14.94 0.80
CA PRO A 242 -16.66 -15.50 2.13
C PRO A 242 -16.93 -14.42 3.19
N GLU A 243 -17.65 -14.76 4.27
CA GLU A 243 -18.09 -13.83 5.31
C GLU A 243 -16.95 -13.00 5.94
N ASN A 244 -15.76 -13.55 6.03
CA ASN A 244 -14.57 -12.87 6.62
C ASN A 244 -13.67 -12.18 5.59
N VAL A 245 -14.08 -12.10 4.32
CA VAL A 245 -13.33 -11.47 3.22
C VAL A 245 -14.10 -10.27 2.69
N PHE A 246 -13.43 -9.14 2.60
CA PHE A 246 -14.03 -7.86 2.26
C PHE A 246 -13.32 -7.21 1.06
N VAL A 247 -14.07 -6.52 0.22
CA VAL A 247 -13.52 -5.63 -0.79
C VAL A 247 -13.22 -4.28 -0.12
N ALA A 248 -11.95 -3.87 -0.06
CA ALA A 248 -11.63 -2.55 0.45
C ALA A 248 -12.07 -1.46 -0.53
N TYR A 249 -12.23 -0.24 -0.04
CA TYR A 249 -12.50 0.96 -0.82
C TYR A 249 -11.76 2.16 -0.22
N ASP A 250 -11.55 3.18 -1.03
CA ASP A 250 -10.81 4.37 -0.62
C ASP A 250 -11.51 5.10 0.53
N GLY A 251 -10.77 5.35 1.59
CA GLY A 251 -11.28 5.96 2.80
C GLY A 251 -11.83 4.98 3.85
N LEU A 252 -11.92 3.67 3.56
CA LEU A 252 -12.29 2.67 4.57
C LEU A 252 -11.30 2.69 5.73
N GLU A 253 -11.82 2.71 6.95
CA GLU A 253 -11.03 2.58 8.18
C GLU A 253 -11.34 1.27 8.88
N ILE A 254 -10.30 0.59 9.33
CA ILE A 254 -10.41 -0.66 10.09
C ILE A 254 -9.57 -0.57 11.37
N TYR A 255 -10.00 -1.27 12.39
CA TYR A 255 -9.34 -1.36 13.70
C TYR A 255 -8.83 -2.77 13.92
N VAL A 256 -7.58 -2.86 14.43
CA VAL A 256 -6.83 -4.11 14.68
C VAL A 256 -6.31 -4.14 16.10
#